data_67037ca1c09bb5dd99cfeb69f55fe88a
#
_entry.id   67037ca1c09bb5dd99cfeb69f55fe88a
#
_cell.length_a   1.000
_cell.length_b   1.000
_cell.length_c   1.000
_cell.angle_alpha   90.00
_cell.angle_beta   90.00
_cell.angle_gamma   90.00
#
_symmetry.space_group_name_H-M   'P 1'
#
loop_
_entity.id
_entity.type
_entity.pdbx_description
1 polymer ?
#
loop_
_entity_poly.entity_id
_entity_poly.type
_entity_poly.pdbx_seq_one_letter_code
_entity_poly.pdbx_strand_id
1 'polypeptide(L)'
;MKKENITGIVVYLVIFALAIVFGLVFLKEYFSQAGDRALEAWQFGLLILGAVITGAILNAAIFELGHLLGAKIGGYKVVSCSILGLTFYKDNEKLKLRIANYDGLTGENKITPKANAKKEPNPTFYLLSVTLFYAIEIVLAIILFSWISSQDTATNLHWGYFIITAAIVGALILLYNIIPLKLDAMNDGYRLRQVSGKKNRKAFNN
;
A
#
# COMPACT_ATOMS: atom_id res chain seq x y z
N MET A 1 -28.98 -4.52 -4.03
CA MET A 1 -27.51 -4.46 -3.84
C MET A 1 -26.98 -5.88 -3.79
N LYS A 2 -25.92 -6.23 -4.52
CA LYS A 2 -25.33 -7.57 -4.47
C LYS A 2 -24.69 -7.79 -3.09
N LYS A 3 -24.79 -9.02 -2.55
CA LYS A 3 -24.22 -9.39 -1.22
C LYS A 3 -22.74 -9.01 -1.08
N GLU A 4 -21.97 -9.11 -2.17
CA GLU A 4 -20.56 -8.74 -2.24
C GLU A 4 -20.31 -7.25 -1.97
N ASN A 5 -21.20 -6.37 -2.45
CA ASN A 5 -21.11 -4.92 -2.22
C ASN A 5 -21.39 -4.55 -0.75
N ILE A 6 -22.33 -5.26 -0.10
CA ILE A 6 -22.63 -5.05 1.33
C ILE A 6 -21.40 -5.39 2.18
N THR A 7 -20.77 -6.54 1.90
CA THR A 7 -19.55 -6.97 2.61
C THR A 7 -18.44 -5.92 2.46
N GLY A 8 -18.25 -5.39 1.25
CA GLY A 8 -17.26 -4.35 1.00
C GLY A 8 -17.54 -3.08 1.81
N ILE A 9 -18.77 -2.60 1.83
CA ILE A 9 -19.16 -1.41 2.61
C ILE A 9 -18.92 -1.64 4.10
N VAL A 10 -19.31 -2.81 4.65
CA VAL A 10 -19.07 -3.13 6.06
C VAL A 10 -17.59 -3.11 6.39
N VAL A 11 -16.73 -3.71 5.54
CA VAL A 11 -15.28 -3.68 5.75
C VAL A 11 -14.74 -2.26 5.73
N TYR A 12 -15.17 -1.41 4.80
CA TYR A 12 -14.77 0.01 4.79
C TYR A 12 -15.17 0.74 6.07
N LEU A 13 -16.41 0.53 6.54
CA LEU A 13 -16.86 1.14 7.79
C LEU A 13 -16.05 0.68 8.99
N VAL A 14 -15.68 -0.60 9.04
CA VAL A 14 -14.80 -1.13 10.11
C VAL A 14 -13.40 -0.52 10.03
N ILE A 15 -12.79 -0.46 8.84
CA ILE A 15 -11.47 0.17 8.65
C ILE A 15 -11.53 1.64 9.07
N PHE A 16 -12.57 2.36 8.67
CA PHE A 16 -12.76 3.77 9.03
C PHE A 16 -12.94 3.96 10.54
N ALA A 17 -13.76 3.11 11.18
CA ALA A 17 -13.92 3.13 12.63
C ALA A 17 -12.60 2.85 13.37
N LEU A 18 -11.82 1.86 12.90
CA LEU A 18 -10.49 1.59 13.44
C LEU A 18 -9.55 2.79 13.27
N ALA A 19 -9.55 3.45 12.11
CA ALA A 19 -8.74 4.64 11.88
C ALA A 19 -9.09 5.77 12.86
N ILE A 20 -10.39 5.99 13.15
CA ILE A 20 -10.84 6.98 14.15
C ILE A 20 -10.34 6.59 15.55
N VAL A 21 -10.55 5.34 15.97
CA VAL A 21 -10.13 4.87 17.30
C VAL A 21 -8.62 5.01 17.47
N PHE A 22 -7.83 4.56 16.48
CA PHE A 22 -6.39 4.74 16.49
C PHE A 22 -6.00 6.21 16.54
N GLY A 23 -6.66 7.08 15.76
CA GLY A 23 -6.41 8.52 15.76
C GLY A 23 -6.63 9.14 17.13
N LEU A 24 -7.73 8.79 17.82
CA LEU A 24 -8.04 9.31 19.17
C LEU A 24 -7.05 8.81 20.22
N VAL A 25 -6.69 7.53 20.20
CA VAL A 25 -5.69 6.96 21.12
C VAL A 25 -4.32 7.61 20.87
N PHE A 26 -3.95 7.78 19.61
CA PHE A 26 -2.69 8.41 19.22
C PHE A 26 -2.62 9.88 19.65
N LEU A 27 -3.71 10.62 19.48
CA LEU A 27 -3.82 12.01 19.92
C LEU A 27 -3.62 12.12 21.43
N LYS A 28 -4.33 11.29 22.20
CA LYS A 28 -4.21 11.25 23.66
C LYS A 28 -2.77 10.94 24.08
N GLU A 29 -2.17 9.94 23.49
CA GLU A 29 -0.80 9.49 23.81
C GLU A 29 0.23 10.58 23.50
N TYR A 30 0.11 11.23 22.33
CA TYR A 30 0.98 12.33 21.95
C TYR A 30 0.97 13.44 23.01
N PHE A 31 -0.20 13.96 23.40
CA PHE A 31 -0.27 15.05 24.37
C PHE A 31 0.19 14.61 25.77
N SER A 32 -0.01 13.34 26.13
CA SER A 32 0.50 12.78 27.38
C SER A 32 2.03 12.74 27.42
N GLN A 33 2.68 12.32 26.32
CA GLN A 33 4.14 12.22 26.24
C GLN A 33 4.82 13.55 26.00
N ALA A 34 4.20 14.44 25.23
CA ALA A 34 4.78 15.72 24.88
C ALA A 34 4.79 16.71 26.06
N GLY A 35 3.75 16.71 26.92
CA GLY A 35 3.62 17.66 28.01
C GLY A 35 3.77 19.11 27.52
N ASP A 36 4.63 19.88 28.16
CA ASP A 36 4.93 21.27 27.80
C ASP A 36 5.63 21.43 26.43
N ARG A 37 6.09 20.32 25.84
CA ARG A 37 6.72 20.30 24.51
C ARG A 37 5.70 20.01 23.39
N ALA A 38 4.42 19.89 23.72
CA ALA A 38 3.38 19.61 22.74
C ALA A 38 3.26 20.76 21.73
N LEU A 39 3.06 20.38 20.47
CA LEU A 39 2.67 21.31 19.43
C LEU A 39 1.28 21.88 19.76
N GLU A 40 1.03 23.10 19.32
CA GLU A 40 -0.33 23.64 19.32
C GLU A 40 -1.24 22.74 18.44
N ALA A 41 -2.53 22.69 18.75
CA ALA A 41 -3.48 21.80 18.07
C ALA A 41 -3.44 21.92 16.54
N TRP A 42 -3.31 23.12 15.99
CA TRP A 42 -3.23 23.35 14.55
C TRP A 42 -1.88 22.85 13.95
N GLN A 43 -0.76 23.01 14.67
CA GLN A 43 0.56 22.52 14.25
C GLN A 43 0.58 20.99 14.22
N PHE A 44 0.03 20.36 15.27
CA PHE A 44 -0.12 18.91 15.31
C PHE A 44 -1.04 18.42 14.18
N GLY A 45 -2.13 19.14 13.92
CA GLY A 45 -3.01 18.86 12.76
C GLY A 45 -2.27 18.89 11.43
N LEU A 46 -1.40 19.88 11.21
CA LEU A 46 -0.57 19.96 10.00
C LEU A 46 0.45 18.82 9.92
N LEU A 47 1.07 18.46 11.05
CA LEU A 47 1.99 17.32 11.12
C LEU A 47 1.30 16.02 10.71
N ILE A 48 0.12 15.73 11.26
CA ILE A 48 -0.66 14.54 10.92
C ILE A 48 -1.12 14.57 9.47
N LEU A 49 -1.62 15.71 8.98
CA LEU A 49 -2.00 15.85 7.58
C LEU A 49 -0.81 15.59 6.64
N GLY A 50 0.34 16.18 6.94
CA GLY A 50 1.58 15.94 6.19
C GLY A 50 2.01 14.47 6.21
N ALA A 51 1.89 13.81 7.37
CA ALA A 51 2.19 12.39 7.52
C ALA A 51 1.22 11.50 6.70
N VAL A 52 -0.08 11.82 6.71
CA VAL A 52 -1.08 11.09 5.91
C VAL A 52 -0.82 11.25 4.42
N ILE A 53 -0.56 12.47 3.95
CA ILE A 53 -0.25 12.72 2.52
C ILE A 53 1.05 11.99 2.13
N THR A 54 2.10 12.12 2.93
CA THR A 54 3.38 11.43 2.68
C THR A 54 3.19 9.91 2.69
N GLY A 55 2.44 9.39 3.67
CA GLY A 55 2.08 7.98 3.74
C GLY A 55 1.31 7.51 2.51
N ALA A 56 0.32 8.27 2.05
CA ALA A 56 -0.44 7.92 0.85
C ALA A 56 0.45 7.85 -0.40
N ILE A 57 1.34 8.83 -0.61
CA ILE A 57 2.27 8.86 -1.74
C ILE A 57 3.28 7.70 -1.66
N LEU A 58 3.89 7.49 -0.50
CA LEU A 58 4.86 6.42 -0.27
C LEU A 58 4.22 5.05 -0.50
N ASN A 59 3.03 4.84 0.07
CA ASN A 59 2.31 3.58 -0.05
C ASN A 59 1.83 3.31 -1.48
N ALA A 60 1.46 4.32 -2.25
CA ALA A 60 1.19 4.17 -3.68
C ALA A 60 2.43 3.65 -4.44
N ALA A 61 3.60 4.19 -4.13
CA ALA A 61 4.85 3.73 -4.73
C ALA A 61 5.21 2.30 -4.28
N ILE A 62 5.10 1.99 -2.99
CA ILE A 62 5.36 0.65 -2.42
C ILE A 62 4.44 -0.39 -3.06
N PHE A 63 3.16 -0.07 -3.25
CA PHE A 63 2.17 -0.93 -3.87
C PHE A 63 2.61 -1.34 -5.28
N GLU A 64 2.91 -0.37 -6.13
CA GLU A 64 3.27 -0.62 -7.52
C GLU A 64 4.66 -1.27 -7.65
N LEU A 65 5.63 -0.87 -6.83
CA LEU A 65 6.96 -1.50 -6.80
C LEU A 65 6.90 -2.95 -6.29
N GLY A 66 6.04 -3.23 -5.31
CA GLY A 66 5.76 -4.58 -4.84
C GLY A 66 5.26 -5.47 -5.98
N HIS A 67 4.26 -5.00 -6.72
CA HIS A 67 3.77 -5.71 -7.91
C HIS A 67 4.83 -5.90 -8.99
N LEU A 68 5.67 -4.88 -9.23
CA LEU A 68 6.78 -5.00 -10.20
C LEU A 68 7.75 -6.11 -9.85
N LEU A 69 8.15 -6.20 -8.57
CA LEU A 69 9.06 -7.25 -8.12
C LEU A 69 8.38 -8.62 -8.18
N GLY A 70 7.14 -8.71 -7.70
CA GLY A 70 6.34 -9.93 -7.76
C GLY A 70 6.12 -10.42 -9.19
N ALA A 71 5.90 -9.51 -10.14
CA ALA A 71 5.81 -9.85 -11.56
C ALA A 71 7.11 -10.48 -12.08
N LYS A 72 8.26 -9.88 -11.77
CA LYS A 72 9.57 -10.42 -12.19
C LYS A 72 9.83 -11.80 -11.61
N ILE A 73 9.57 -12.00 -10.30
CA ILE A 73 9.73 -13.29 -9.61
C ILE A 73 8.72 -14.31 -10.15
N GLY A 74 7.48 -13.89 -10.40
CA GLY A 74 6.41 -14.72 -10.95
C GLY A 74 6.60 -15.15 -12.41
N GLY A 75 7.63 -14.67 -13.10
CA GLY A 75 7.92 -15.06 -14.48
C GLY A 75 7.24 -14.18 -15.53
N TYR A 76 6.76 -13.00 -15.16
CA TYR A 76 6.17 -12.04 -16.09
C TYR A 76 7.20 -11.07 -16.65
N LYS A 77 6.89 -10.54 -17.83
CA LYS A 77 7.54 -9.36 -18.41
C LYS A 77 6.69 -8.13 -18.06
N VAL A 78 7.29 -7.13 -17.46
CA VAL A 78 6.64 -5.84 -17.22
C VAL A 78 6.68 -5.03 -18.51
N VAL A 79 5.53 -4.60 -18.99
CA VAL A 79 5.35 -3.77 -20.19
C VAL A 79 5.39 -2.30 -19.79
N SER A 80 4.61 -1.93 -18.77
CA SER A 80 4.61 -0.58 -18.21
C SER A 80 4.26 -0.63 -16.73
N CYS A 81 4.68 0.41 -16.01
CA CYS A 81 4.33 0.66 -14.63
C CYS A 81 3.93 2.13 -14.50
N SER A 82 2.75 2.37 -13.99
CA SER A 82 2.24 3.72 -13.68
C SER A 82 2.14 3.89 -12.18
N ILE A 83 2.68 4.98 -11.66
CA ILE A 83 2.61 5.36 -10.25
C ILE A 83 2.12 6.81 -10.22
N LEU A 84 0.96 7.08 -9.63
CA LEU A 84 0.39 8.42 -9.47
C LEU A 84 0.40 9.25 -10.77
N GLY A 85 0.10 8.61 -11.91
CA GLY A 85 0.07 9.26 -13.23
C GLY A 85 1.39 9.27 -13.98
N LEU A 86 2.50 8.92 -13.34
CA LEU A 86 3.80 8.78 -14.00
C LEU A 86 3.96 7.35 -14.54
N THR A 87 3.97 7.20 -15.86
CA THR A 87 4.06 5.89 -16.52
C THR A 87 5.44 5.66 -17.09
N PHE A 88 6.10 4.64 -16.57
CA PHE A 88 7.36 4.10 -17.09
C PHE A 88 7.04 2.95 -18.04
N TYR A 89 7.60 3.00 -19.25
CA TYR A 89 7.41 1.95 -20.25
C TYR A 89 8.67 1.76 -21.10
N LYS A 90 8.79 0.60 -21.73
CA LYS A 90 9.89 0.32 -22.66
C LYS A 90 9.43 0.57 -24.10
N ASP A 91 10.22 1.37 -24.81
CA ASP A 91 10.10 1.57 -26.26
C ASP A 91 11.47 1.33 -26.90
N ASN A 92 11.56 0.36 -27.81
CA ASN A 92 12.82 -0.09 -28.42
C ASN A 92 13.93 -0.33 -27.38
N GLU A 93 13.59 -1.08 -26.32
CA GLU A 93 14.44 -1.39 -25.16
C GLU A 93 14.90 -0.20 -24.30
N LYS A 94 14.59 1.02 -24.67
CA LYS A 94 14.85 2.22 -23.88
C LYS A 94 13.70 2.50 -22.94
N LEU A 95 14.03 2.78 -21.68
CA LEU A 95 13.05 3.22 -20.68
C LEU A 95 12.62 4.65 -21.02
N LYS A 96 11.30 4.84 -21.17
CA LYS A 96 10.67 6.14 -21.40
C LYS A 96 9.69 6.45 -20.28
N LEU A 97 9.47 7.73 -20.03
CA LEU A 97 8.52 8.27 -19.06
C LEU A 97 7.46 9.09 -19.81
N ARG A 98 6.21 8.91 -19.43
CA ARG A 98 5.10 9.78 -19.86
C ARG A 98 4.13 10.01 -18.71
N ILE A 99 3.39 11.09 -18.78
CA ILE A 99 2.20 11.30 -17.96
C ILE A 99 1.04 10.68 -18.71
N ALA A 100 0.34 9.75 -18.09
CA ALA A 100 -0.80 9.07 -18.70
C ALA A 100 -1.87 8.75 -17.65
N ASN A 101 -3.12 8.75 -18.10
CA ASN A 101 -4.22 8.22 -17.29
C ASN A 101 -4.05 6.70 -17.14
N TYR A 102 -4.47 6.19 -16.00
CA TYR A 102 -4.45 4.78 -15.67
C TYR A 102 -5.75 4.38 -14.95
N ASP A 103 -6.09 3.12 -15.04
CA ASP A 103 -7.24 2.55 -14.34
C ASP A 103 -6.76 2.02 -12.98
N GLY A 104 -7.03 2.77 -11.93
CA GLY A 104 -6.61 2.38 -10.57
C GLY A 104 -6.53 3.58 -9.64
N LEU A 105 -6.40 3.31 -8.34
CA LEU A 105 -6.29 4.37 -7.34
C LEU A 105 -4.86 4.89 -7.21
N THR A 106 -3.88 3.99 -7.23
CA THR A 106 -2.45 4.30 -7.01
C THR A 106 -1.63 4.27 -8.30
N GLY A 107 -2.01 3.42 -9.24
CA GLY A 107 -1.32 3.21 -10.50
C GLY A 107 -1.81 1.95 -11.22
N GLU A 108 -1.04 1.51 -12.18
CA GLU A 108 -1.33 0.30 -12.96
C GLU A 108 -0.03 -0.35 -13.45
N ASN A 109 0.07 -1.65 -13.24
CA ASN A 109 1.15 -2.47 -13.81
C ASN A 109 0.62 -3.32 -14.96
N LYS A 110 1.10 -3.09 -16.19
CA LYS A 110 0.83 -3.95 -17.34
C LYS A 110 1.91 -5.02 -17.43
N ILE A 111 1.48 -6.26 -17.27
CA ILE A 111 2.36 -7.44 -17.31
C ILE A 111 1.90 -8.42 -18.37
N THR A 112 2.84 -9.17 -18.94
CA THR A 112 2.56 -10.25 -19.88
C THR A 112 3.42 -11.47 -19.52
N PRO A 113 2.94 -12.71 -19.77
CA PRO A 113 3.78 -13.89 -19.69
C PRO A 113 5.03 -13.75 -20.56
N LYS A 114 6.18 -14.26 -20.10
CA LYS A 114 7.37 -14.31 -20.96
C LYS A 114 7.18 -15.38 -22.03
N ALA A 115 7.33 -15.00 -23.30
CA ALA A 115 7.10 -15.88 -24.46
C ALA A 115 7.91 -17.19 -24.44
N ASN A 116 9.11 -17.17 -23.86
CA ASN A 116 10.03 -18.33 -23.81
C ASN A 116 10.24 -18.84 -22.38
N ALA A 117 9.27 -18.68 -21.49
CA ALA A 117 9.40 -19.16 -20.13
C ALA A 117 9.32 -20.69 -20.08
N LYS A 118 10.33 -21.35 -19.49
CA LYS A 118 10.33 -22.81 -19.27
C LYS A 118 9.21 -23.29 -18.32
N LYS A 119 8.62 -22.38 -17.56
CA LYS A 119 7.52 -22.65 -16.62
C LYS A 119 6.41 -21.60 -16.82
N GLU A 120 5.17 -22.02 -16.64
CA GLU A 120 4.03 -21.09 -16.62
C GLU A 120 4.22 -20.03 -15.54
N PRO A 121 3.93 -18.74 -15.84
CA PRO A 121 4.01 -17.67 -14.86
C PRO A 121 3.09 -17.94 -13.67
N ASN A 122 3.54 -17.58 -12.47
CA ASN A 122 2.78 -17.76 -11.25
C ASN A 122 2.25 -16.42 -10.71
N PRO A 123 0.95 -16.13 -10.87
CA PRO A 123 0.35 -14.88 -10.42
C PRO A 123 0.35 -14.72 -8.90
N THR A 124 0.54 -15.79 -8.13
CA THR A 124 0.62 -15.73 -6.67
C THR A 124 1.75 -14.83 -6.21
N PHE A 125 2.93 -14.89 -6.84
CA PHE A 125 4.04 -14.01 -6.49
C PHE A 125 3.73 -12.54 -6.77
N TYR A 126 3.05 -12.27 -7.89
CA TYR A 126 2.61 -10.93 -8.25
C TYR A 126 1.66 -10.33 -7.18
N LEU A 127 0.69 -11.11 -6.73
CA LEU A 127 -0.33 -10.66 -5.79
C LEU A 127 0.16 -10.60 -4.33
N LEU A 128 1.04 -11.54 -3.91
CA LEU A 128 1.53 -11.59 -2.52
C LEU A 128 2.68 -10.62 -2.25
N SER A 129 3.44 -10.23 -3.26
CA SER A 129 4.61 -9.36 -3.07
C SER A 129 4.26 -8.04 -2.40
N VAL A 130 3.13 -7.45 -2.74
CA VAL A 130 2.64 -6.20 -2.12
C VAL A 130 2.43 -6.38 -0.63
N THR A 131 1.78 -7.46 -0.22
CA THR A 131 1.58 -7.79 1.20
C THR A 131 2.91 -7.88 1.95
N LEU A 132 3.92 -8.50 1.34
CA LEU A 132 5.25 -8.60 1.93
C LEU A 132 5.93 -7.23 2.06
N PHE A 133 5.83 -6.38 1.04
CA PHE A 133 6.41 -5.03 1.09
C PHE A 133 5.78 -4.18 2.19
N TYR A 134 4.46 -4.20 2.34
CA TYR A 134 3.79 -3.50 3.44
C TYR A 134 4.19 -4.05 4.82
N ALA A 135 4.32 -5.36 4.95
CA ALA A 135 4.78 -5.95 6.22
C ALA A 135 6.20 -5.47 6.58
N ILE A 136 7.10 -5.40 5.60
CA ILE A 136 8.45 -4.85 5.78
C ILE A 136 8.39 -3.37 6.16
N GLU A 137 7.58 -2.56 5.47
CA GLU A 137 7.41 -1.14 5.77
C GLU A 137 6.96 -0.91 7.22
N ILE A 138 5.92 -1.64 7.66
CA ILE A 138 5.40 -1.53 9.03
C ILE A 138 6.48 -1.89 10.05
N VAL A 139 7.23 -2.98 9.83
CA VAL A 139 8.32 -3.38 10.73
C VAL A 139 9.41 -2.31 10.79
N LEU A 140 9.82 -1.77 9.64
CA LEU A 140 10.81 -0.69 9.57
C LEU A 140 10.32 0.58 10.26
N ALA A 141 9.05 0.95 10.09
CA ALA A 141 8.45 2.10 10.75
C ALA A 141 8.42 1.94 12.28
N ILE A 142 8.10 0.75 12.78
CA ILE A 142 8.14 0.46 14.23
C ILE A 142 9.57 0.58 14.77
N ILE A 143 10.55 0.05 14.06
CA ILE A 143 11.97 0.13 14.46
C ILE A 143 12.42 1.60 14.49
N LEU A 144 12.10 2.36 13.43
CA LEU A 144 12.45 3.79 13.34
C LEU A 144 11.75 4.61 14.43
N PHE A 145 10.46 4.36 14.65
CA PHE A 145 9.71 5.01 15.73
C PHE A 145 10.36 4.75 17.09
N SER A 146 10.65 3.49 17.40
CA SER A 146 11.27 3.10 18.67
C SER A 146 12.66 3.74 18.84
N TRP A 147 13.46 3.77 17.78
CA TRP A 147 14.78 4.39 17.80
C TRP A 147 14.71 5.92 17.98
N ILE A 148 13.86 6.60 17.24
CA ILE A 148 13.69 8.05 17.32
C ILE A 148 13.09 8.45 18.68
N SER A 149 12.11 7.73 19.18
CA SER A 149 11.47 8.01 20.47
C SER A 149 12.41 7.80 21.65
N SER A 150 13.46 6.96 21.52
CA SER A 150 14.46 6.77 22.55
C SER A 150 15.41 7.98 22.75
N GLN A 151 15.40 8.95 21.85
CA GLN A 151 16.29 10.11 21.84
C GLN A 151 15.81 11.30 22.70
N ASP A 152 14.67 11.20 23.33
CA ASP A 152 14.04 12.16 24.25
C ASP A 152 14.20 13.66 23.90
N THR A 153 13.98 14.02 22.66
CA THR A 153 13.89 15.42 22.22
C THR A 153 12.50 15.72 21.67
N ALA A 154 12.02 16.96 21.81
CA ALA A 154 10.73 17.38 21.26
C ALA A 154 10.64 17.11 19.75
N THR A 155 11.70 17.47 19.01
CA THR A 155 11.77 17.26 17.55
C THR A 155 11.67 15.78 17.20
N ASN A 156 12.37 14.91 17.92
CA ASN A 156 12.34 13.48 17.68
C ASN A 156 10.96 12.86 18.00
N LEU A 157 10.30 13.33 19.04
CA LEU A 157 8.92 12.93 19.34
C LEU A 157 8.00 13.26 18.15
N HIS A 158 8.06 14.47 17.62
CA HIS A 158 7.22 14.89 16.48
C HIS A 158 7.50 14.03 15.23
N TRP A 159 8.78 13.77 14.90
CA TRP A 159 9.15 12.88 13.80
C TRP A 159 8.72 11.43 14.03
N GLY A 160 8.78 10.95 15.26
CA GLY A 160 8.25 9.62 15.62
C GLY A 160 6.77 9.50 15.28
N TYR A 161 5.96 10.47 15.71
CA TYR A 161 4.53 10.48 15.41
C TYR A 161 4.23 10.67 13.91
N PHE A 162 5.05 11.42 13.20
CA PHE A 162 4.95 11.54 11.74
C PHE A 162 5.16 10.17 11.06
N ILE A 163 6.23 9.47 11.38
CA ILE A 163 6.60 8.18 10.76
C ILE A 163 5.54 7.12 11.04
N ILE A 164 5.11 6.99 12.31
CA ILE A 164 4.13 5.96 12.65
C ILE A 164 2.76 6.26 12.04
N THR A 165 2.39 7.54 11.92
CA THR A 165 1.14 7.93 11.22
C THR A 165 1.20 7.57 9.74
N ALA A 166 2.32 7.83 9.06
CA ALA A 166 2.50 7.42 7.66
C ALA A 166 2.42 5.90 7.50
N ALA A 167 3.00 5.13 8.44
CA ALA A 167 2.92 3.66 8.43
C ALA A 167 1.51 3.12 8.74
N ILE A 168 0.72 3.81 9.56
CA ILE A 168 -0.69 3.44 9.79
C ILE A 168 -1.48 3.50 8.49
N VAL A 169 -1.21 4.48 7.63
CA VAL A 169 -1.83 4.54 6.29
C VAL A 169 -1.53 3.27 5.51
N GLY A 170 -0.26 2.81 5.51
CA GLY A 170 0.15 1.55 4.89
C GLY A 170 -0.54 0.33 5.49
N ALA A 171 -0.66 0.28 6.82
CA ALA A 171 -1.34 -0.81 7.51
C ALA A 171 -2.85 -0.88 7.14
N LEU A 172 -3.52 0.26 6.99
CA LEU A 172 -4.92 0.30 6.57
C LEU A 172 -5.09 -0.15 5.12
N ILE A 173 -4.18 0.25 4.23
CA ILE A 173 -4.16 -0.20 2.83
C ILE A 173 -3.88 -1.71 2.77
N LEU A 174 -2.94 -2.21 3.59
CA LEU A 174 -2.64 -3.64 3.68
C LEU A 174 -3.88 -4.45 4.11
N LEU A 175 -4.57 -4.01 5.16
CA LEU A 175 -5.82 -4.65 5.62
C LEU A 175 -6.85 -4.71 4.50
N TYR A 176 -7.07 -3.58 3.81
CA TYR A 176 -7.98 -3.54 2.66
C TYR A 176 -7.55 -4.52 1.57
N ASN A 177 -6.26 -4.62 1.30
CA ASN A 177 -5.75 -5.43 0.19
C ASN A 177 -5.75 -6.94 0.48
N ILE A 178 -5.56 -7.35 1.75
CA ILE A 178 -5.59 -8.77 2.16
C ILE A 178 -7.01 -9.33 2.20
N ILE A 179 -7.98 -8.55 2.67
CA ILE A 179 -9.37 -9.01 2.78
C ILE A 179 -9.96 -9.18 1.39
N PRO A 180 -10.45 -10.38 1.00
CA PRO A 180 -10.97 -10.63 -0.35
C PRO A 180 -12.23 -9.79 -0.62
N LEU A 181 -12.08 -8.66 -1.28
CA LEU A 181 -13.15 -7.73 -1.60
C LEU A 181 -13.33 -7.59 -3.11
N LYS A 182 -14.57 -7.53 -3.52
CA LYS A 182 -15.00 -7.19 -4.86
C LYS A 182 -16.09 -6.12 -4.76
N LEU A 183 -15.69 -4.88 -5.01
CA LEU A 183 -16.60 -3.76 -5.18
C LEU A 183 -16.73 -3.46 -6.68
N ASP A 184 -16.35 -2.27 -7.10
CA ASP A 184 -16.28 -1.93 -8.52
C ASP A 184 -15.06 -2.59 -9.18
N ALA A 185 -13.96 -2.74 -8.41
CA ALA A 185 -12.77 -3.49 -8.80
C ALA A 185 -12.47 -4.61 -7.79
N MET A 186 -11.71 -5.62 -8.24
CA MET A 186 -11.22 -6.70 -7.39
C MET A 186 -9.88 -6.30 -6.80
N ASN A 187 -9.75 -6.36 -5.46
CA ASN A 187 -8.45 -6.22 -4.81
C ASN A 187 -7.59 -7.48 -4.93
N ASP A 188 -6.33 -7.41 -4.52
CA ASP A 188 -5.38 -8.53 -4.66
C ASP A 188 -5.78 -9.74 -3.82
N GLY A 189 -6.34 -9.55 -2.64
CA GLY A 189 -6.87 -10.64 -1.80
C GLY A 189 -7.95 -11.44 -2.52
N TYR A 190 -8.86 -10.77 -3.22
CA TYR A 190 -9.89 -11.43 -4.03
C TYR A 190 -9.29 -12.15 -5.23
N ARG A 191 -8.37 -11.50 -5.97
CA ARG A 191 -7.65 -12.10 -7.10
C ARG A 191 -6.82 -13.30 -6.65
N LEU A 192 -6.14 -13.21 -5.50
CA LEU A 192 -5.36 -14.30 -4.94
C LEU A 192 -6.24 -15.53 -4.66
N ARG A 193 -7.42 -15.32 -4.07
CA ARG A 193 -8.42 -16.38 -3.87
C ARG A 193 -8.85 -17.00 -5.19
N GLN A 194 -9.05 -16.21 -6.25
CA GLN A 194 -9.42 -16.73 -7.56
C GLN A 194 -8.32 -17.59 -8.18
N VAL A 195 -7.05 -17.14 -8.14
CA VAL A 195 -5.92 -17.86 -8.77
C VAL A 195 -5.41 -19.03 -7.94
N SER A 196 -5.99 -19.34 -6.78
CA SER A 196 -5.65 -20.54 -6.01
C SER A 196 -5.93 -21.83 -6.78
N GLY A 197 -6.92 -21.84 -7.70
CA GLY A 197 -7.23 -22.96 -8.59
C GLY A 197 -6.38 -22.95 -9.87
N LYS A 198 -5.85 -24.13 -10.30
CA LYS A 198 -5.05 -24.26 -11.54
C LYS A 198 -5.74 -23.71 -12.79
N LYS A 199 -7.06 -23.95 -12.95
CA LYS A 199 -7.85 -23.48 -14.09
C LYS A 199 -7.87 -21.95 -14.16
N ASN A 200 -8.02 -21.29 -13.02
CA ASN A 200 -8.08 -19.84 -12.93
C ASN A 200 -6.72 -19.18 -13.11
N ARG A 201 -5.61 -19.87 -12.76
CA ARG A 201 -4.25 -19.37 -13.06
C ARG A 201 -4.01 -19.25 -14.56
N LYS A 202 -4.47 -20.24 -15.33
CA LYS A 202 -4.37 -20.17 -16.80
C LYS A 202 -5.19 -19.01 -17.37
N ALA A 203 -6.41 -18.78 -16.84
CA ALA A 203 -7.25 -17.65 -17.26
C ALA A 203 -6.65 -16.29 -16.90
N PHE A 204 -5.87 -16.18 -15.81
CA PHE A 204 -5.16 -14.95 -15.43
C PHE A 204 -3.99 -14.66 -16.37
N ASN A 205 -3.39 -15.69 -16.96
CA ASN A 205 -2.21 -15.59 -17.83
C ASN A 205 -2.55 -15.36 -19.31
N ASN A 206 -3.80 -15.50 -19.69
CA ASN A 206 -4.29 -15.26 -21.05
C ASN A 206 -4.85 -13.86 -21.20
#